data_288b07a27fa17b5bb1eb5407b437fd91
#
_entry.id   288b07a27fa17b5bb1eb5407b437fd91
#
_cell.length_a   1.000
_cell.length_b   1.000
_cell.length_c   1.000
_cell.angle_alpha   90.00
_cell.angle_beta   90.00
_cell.angle_gamma   90.00
#
_symmetry.space_group_name_H-M   'P 1'
#
loop_
_entity.id
_entity.type
_entity.pdbx_description
1 polymer ?
#
loop_
_entity_poly.entity_id
_entity_poly.type
_entity_poly.pdbx_seq_one_letter_code
_entity_poly.pdbx_strand_id
1 'polypeptide(L)'
;MKSIIGISFLTLCLVLINCKKEPTAPNIVDGEKQEIVQLDSLKSYATVRLETDLSHLSDKEKAMLVIMIEASQIMDELFWYEAYGDKEELLSKVAGNTRNYVEINYGPWDRLDNMQSFVKGFGPKPLGANFYPLDMTVEEFENANLPEGKSQYTFVRRNEDGGLYTVPYHVQFKDQIANAAGLLRKAATFADDEGLKIYLETRATALETDKYFESDIAWMNMKTNRLDFVVGPIETYEDQLFGYKAAHEAYVLVKDMEWSKKLEKYAKFLPELQRNLPVPDKYKTESPGTDSDLNAYDVVYYAGDCNAGGKTIAINLPNDERVQLEKGTRRLQLKNAMRAKFDKIMVPIADVLIDDSQRQHVKFDAFFANVMFHEVAHGLGIKNTINDKGTVREALKEQQSHLEEGKADILGLYMVNQLLEKGELEGQKEDFMVTFLAGIFRSVRFGESAHGSANMICFNYFKERGAFKRTKEGKYIVDFPKMEAAMNGLSELILTLQGNGDYEGVKKLTEQKGHISKELQKDLDKLKAAGIPDDIIFEQGVKVLGL
;
A
#
# COMPACT_ATOMS: atom_id res chain seq x y z
N MET A 1 -48.53 -57.35 -46.45
CA MET A 1 -48.11 -56.55 -47.62
C MET A 1 -47.48 -55.28 -47.15
N LYS A 2 -46.25 -55.02 -47.65
CA LYS A 2 -45.43 -53.85 -47.57
C LYS A 2 -44.71 -53.58 -46.24
N SER A 3 -43.48 -54.05 -46.21
CA SER A 3 -42.30 -53.67 -45.51
C SER A 3 -41.98 -52.17 -45.58
N ILE A 4 -41.60 -51.54 -44.49
CA ILE A 4 -40.84 -50.31 -44.53
C ILE A 4 -39.68 -50.46 -43.55
N ILE A 5 -38.48 -50.37 -44.11
CA ILE A 5 -37.13 -50.39 -43.47
C ILE A 5 -36.91 -49.07 -42.77
N GLY A 6 -36.68 -49.12 -41.46
CA GLY A 6 -36.24 -47.95 -40.69
C GLY A 6 -34.73 -47.97 -40.51
N ILE A 7 -34.05 -47.01 -41.08
CA ILE A 7 -32.60 -46.75 -40.93
C ILE A 7 -32.36 -46.09 -39.60
N SER A 8 -31.62 -46.75 -38.73
CA SER A 8 -31.16 -46.23 -37.44
C SER A 8 -29.93 -45.36 -37.66
N PHE A 9 -30.04 -44.04 -37.41
CA PHE A 9 -28.91 -43.13 -37.36
C PHE A 9 -28.29 -43.20 -35.97
N LEU A 10 -27.08 -43.72 -35.88
CA LEU A 10 -26.26 -43.75 -34.69
C LEU A 10 -25.56 -42.39 -34.58
N THR A 11 -26.08 -41.50 -33.73
CA THR A 11 -25.44 -40.23 -33.43
C THR A 11 -24.32 -40.46 -32.42
N LEU A 12 -23.08 -40.37 -32.89
CA LEU A 12 -21.86 -40.45 -32.08
C LEU A 12 -21.67 -39.10 -31.34
N CYS A 13 -22.07 -39.05 -30.08
CA CYS A 13 -21.73 -37.93 -29.21
C CYS A 13 -20.21 -37.98 -28.87
N LEU A 14 -19.41 -37.14 -29.52
CA LEU A 14 -18.05 -36.82 -29.08
C LEU A 14 -18.14 -36.00 -27.80
N VAL A 15 -17.92 -36.65 -26.66
CA VAL A 15 -17.66 -35.96 -25.39
C VAL A 15 -16.25 -35.42 -25.46
N LEU A 16 -16.10 -34.13 -25.70
CA LEU A 16 -14.84 -33.42 -25.52
C LEU A 16 -14.59 -33.33 -24.01
N ILE A 17 -13.77 -34.26 -23.52
CA ILE A 17 -13.21 -34.17 -22.17
C ILE A 17 -12.20 -33.02 -22.20
N ASN A 18 -12.61 -31.89 -21.67
CA ASN A 18 -11.75 -30.74 -21.42
C ASN A 18 -10.92 -31.07 -20.16
N CYS A 19 -9.75 -31.69 -20.34
CA CYS A 19 -8.79 -31.86 -19.27
C CYS A 19 -8.30 -30.47 -18.83
N LYS A 20 -8.90 -29.93 -17.78
CA LYS A 20 -8.24 -28.89 -17.00
C LYS A 20 -6.97 -29.51 -16.43
N LYS A 21 -5.81 -29.02 -16.86
CA LYS A 21 -4.54 -29.34 -16.19
C LYS A 21 -4.63 -28.80 -14.77
N GLU A 22 -4.58 -29.70 -13.80
CA GLU A 22 -4.35 -29.35 -12.40
C GLU A 22 -2.99 -28.65 -12.29
N PRO A 23 -2.84 -27.63 -11.43
CA PRO A 23 -1.54 -27.03 -11.17
C PRO A 23 -0.67 -28.07 -10.47
N THR A 24 0.30 -28.61 -11.20
CA THR A 24 1.35 -29.46 -10.63
C THR A 24 2.23 -28.64 -9.70
N ALA A 25 2.49 -29.17 -8.50
CA ALA A 25 3.50 -28.62 -7.59
C ALA A 25 4.83 -28.39 -8.33
N PRO A 26 5.61 -27.36 -7.97
CA PRO A 26 6.85 -27.05 -8.65
C PRO A 26 7.82 -28.21 -8.50
N ASN A 27 8.07 -28.94 -9.60
CA ASN A 27 9.14 -29.94 -9.66
C ASN A 27 10.49 -29.23 -9.65
N ILE A 28 11.21 -29.34 -8.54
CA ILE A 28 12.59 -28.87 -8.43
C ILE A 28 13.46 -29.89 -9.15
N VAL A 29 14.15 -29.47 -10.23
CA VAL A 29 15.16 -30.29 -10.91
C VAL A 29 16.48 -30.11 -10.16
N ASP A 30 16.98 -31.20 -9.58
CA ASP A 30 18.23 -31.24 -8.82
C ASP A 30 19.45 -30.84 -9.66
N GLY A 31 20.31 -29.99 -9.12
CA GLY A 31 21.76 -30.05 -9.38
C GLY A 31 22.45 -28.91 -10.12
N GLU A 32 21.76 -27.91 -10.70
CA GLU A 32 22.41 -26.73 -11.32
C GLU A 32 21.98 -25.42 -10.66
N LYS A 33 22.96 -24.54 -10.32
CA LYS A 33 22.67 -23.17 -9.86
C LYS A 33 21.82 -22.49 -10.92
N GLN A 34 20.59 -22.13 -10.54
CA GLN A 34 19.63 -21.59 -11.47
C GLN A 34 19.96 -20.13 -11.81
N GLU A 35 19.98 -19.81 -13.09
CA GLU A 35 20.18 -18.46 -13.61
C GLU A 35 18.83 -17.73 -13.77
N ILE A 36 18.83 -16.41 -13.61
CA ILE A 36 17.70 -15.54 -13.95
C ILE A 36 17.33 -15.72 -15.42
N VAL A 37 16.04 -15.83 -15.69
CA VAL A 37 15.53 -16.05 -17.06
C VAL A 37 15.74 -14.83 -17.96
N GLN A 38 15.69 -13.61 -17.41
CA GLN A 38 15.94 -12.34 -18.15
C GLN A 38 16.33 -11.22 -17.19
N LEU A 39 17.63 -10.96 -17.03
CA LEU A 39 18.14 -9.82 -16.22
C LEU A 39 17.62 -8.46 -16.70
N ASP A 40 17.45 -8.27 -18.00
CA ASP A 40 17.04 -6.98 -18.60
C ASP A 40 15.57 -6.64 -18.38
N SER A 41 14.76 -7.55 -17.85
CA SER A 41 13.33 -7.33 -17.56
C SER A 41 13.03 -7.09 -16.08
N LEU A 42 13.99 -7.27 -15.19
CA LEU A 42 13.80 -7.05 -13.77
C LEU A 42 13.62 -5.57 -13.45
N LYS A 43 12.80 -5.29 -12.43
CA LYS A 43 12.61 -3.92 -11.93
C LYS A 43 13.91 -3.39 -11.34
N SER A 44 14.15 -2.11 -11.55
CA SER A 44 15.35 -1.44 -11.06
C SER A 44 15.08 -0.72 -9.75
N TYR A 45 16.02 -0.84 -8.80
CA TYR A 45 15.92 -0.19 -7.51
C TYR A 45 17.08 0.77 -7.28
N ALA A 46 16.79 1.95 -6.74
CA ALA A 46 17.81 2.86 -6.25
C ALA A 46 18.11 2.55 -4.78
N THR A 47 19.38 2.35 -4.44
CA THR A 47 19.80 2.21 -3.05
C THR A 47 19.86 3.57 -2.37
N VAL A 48 19.26 3.68 -1.17
CA VAL A 48 19.24 4.89 -0.36
C VAL A 48 19.62 4.54 1.08
N ARG A 49 20.46 5.36 1.72
CA ARG A 49 20.72 5.22 3.16
C ARG A 49 19.51 5.74 3.94
N LEU A 50 18.99 4.91 4.83
CA LEU A 50 17.85 5.27 5.67
C LEU A 50 18.33 5.95 6.96
N GLU A 51 18.40 7.25 6.90
CA GLU A 51 18.95 8.09 7.96
C GLU A 51 17.91 9.11 8.45
N THR A 52 18.04 9.53 9.70
CA THR A 52 17.31 10.67 10.27
C THR A 52 18.19 11.35 11.34
N ASP A 53 17.84 12.59 11.69
CA ASP A 53 18.49 13.29 12.80
C ASP A 53 18.03 12.71 14.15
N LEU A 54 18.95 12.06 14.84
CA LEU A 54 18.75 11.50 16.18
C LEU A 54 19.32 12.41 17.30
N SER A 55 19.80 13.61 16.98
CA SER A 55 20.44 14.51 17.97
C SER A 55 19.50 14.96 19.09
N HIS A 56 18.20 14.99 18.80
CA HIS A 56 17.15 15.38 19.74
C HIS A 56 16.67 14.23 20.66
N LEU A 57 17.13 12.99 20.42
CA LEU A 57 16.80 11.83 21.25
C LEU A 57 17.79 11.68 22.41
N SER A 58 17.26 11.25 23.55
CA SER A 58 18.08 10.86 24.72
C SER A 58 18.85 9.56 24.46
N ASP A 59 19.88 9.30 25.28
CA ASP A 59 20.64 8.05 25.20
C ASP A 59 19.76 6.81 25.45
N LYS A 60 18.72 6.93 26.29
CA LYS A 60 17.74 5.86 26.51
C LYS A 60 16.93 5.58 25.25
N GLU A 61 16.44 6.61 24.58
CA GLU A 61 15.69 6.48 23.33
C GLU A 61 16.54 5.88 22.21
N LYS A 62 17.82 6.28 22.10
CA LYS A 62 18.76 5.67 21.16
C LYS A 62 19.01 4.19 21.47
N ALA A 63 19.18 3.84 22.75
CA ALA A 63 19.31 2.44 23.16
C ALA A 63 18.03 1.64 22.85
N MET A 64 16.84 2.25 23.01
CA MET A 64 15.55 1.64 22.67
C MET A 64 15.43 1.38 21.16
N LEU A 65 15.88 2.31 20.28
CA LEU A 65 15.94 2.10 18.83
C LEU A 65 16.73 0.85 18.46
N VAL A 66 17.89 0.63 19.09
CA VAL A 66 18.70 -0.58 18.85
C VAL A 66 17.92 -1.85 19.17
N ILE A 67 17.22 -1.88 20.33
CA ILE A 67 16.41 -3.03 20.75
C ILE A 67 15.21 -3.24 19.82
N MET A 68 14.53 -2.18 19.38
CA MET A 68 13.42 -2.25 18.43
C MET A 68 13.88 -2.79 17.07
N ILE A 69 15.06 -2.38 16.58
CA ILE A 69 15.65 -2.90 15.34
C ILE A 69 15.94 -4.41 15.49
N GLU A 70 16.49 -4.84 16.64
CA GLU A 70 16.73 -6.27 16.92
C GLU A 70 15.42 -7.07 16.90
N ALA A 71 14.34 -6.56 17.51
CA ALA A 71 13.02 -7.19 17.45
C ALA A 71 12.43 -7.23 16.03
N SER A 72 12.68 -6.17 15.22
CA SER A 72 12.23 -6.10 13.83
C SER A 72 12.89 -7.17 12.95
N GLN A 73 14.15 -7.51 13.20
CA GLN A 73 14.85 -8.57 12.45
C GLN A 73 14.16 -9.93 12.63
N ILE A 74 13.56 -10.16 13.80
CA ILE A 74 12.75 -11.38 14.03
C ILE A 74 11.51 -11.35 13.14
N MET A 75 10.79 -10.22 13.02
CA MET A 75 9.64 -10.11 12.12
C MET A 75 10.01 -10.37 10.66
N ASP A 76 11.21 -9.98 10.26
CA ASP A 76 11.76 -10.25 8.93
C ASP A 76 11.93 -11.77 8.66
N GLU A 77 12.42 -12.50 9.66
CA GLU A 77 12.55 -13.97 9.58
C GLU A 77 11.18 -14.67 9.51
N LEU A 78 10.19 -14.19 10.31
CA LEU A 78 8.84 -14.75 10.29
C LEU A 78 8.17 -14.52 8.94
N PHE A 79 8.30 -13.33 8.37
CA PHE A 79 7.75 -13.03 7.05
C PHE A 79 8.39 -13.86 5.93
N TRP A 80 9.69 -14.12 5.99
CA TRP A 80 10.32 -15.05 5.06
C TRP A 80 9.65 -16.41 5.04
N TYR A 81 9.34 -16.94 6.23
CA TYR A 81 8.61 -18.21 6.34
C TYR A 81 7.19 -18.10 5.76
N GLU A 82 6.49 -17.02 6.03
CA GLU A 82 5.12 -16.78 5.55
C GLU A 82 5.06 -16.61 4.03
N ALA A 83 5.99 -15.88 3.45
CA ALA A 83 6.01 -15.57 2.02
C ALA A 83 6.48 -16.75 1.15
N TYR A 84 7.45 -17.52 1.64
CA TYR A 84 8.09 -18.58 0.84
C TYR A 84 8.25 -19.91 1.60
N GLY A 85 8.71 -19.87 2.84
CA GLY A 85 9.05 -21.04 3.64
C GLY A 85 10.52 -21.07 4.02
N ASP A 86 11.32 -21.98 3.45
CA ASP A 86 12.74 -22.15 3.77
C ASP A 86 13.63 -21.17 2.99
N LYS A 87 13.98 -20.05 3.65
CA LYS A 87 14.86 -19.01 3.12
C LYS A 87 16.23 -19.57 2.71
N GLU A 88 16.85 -20.37 3.56
CA GLU A 88 18.22 -20.85 3.34
C GLU A 88 18.27 -21.84 2.18
N GLU A 89 17.25 -22.68 2.04
CA GLU A 89 17.11 -23.57 0.90
C GLU A 89 17.05 -22.76 -0.41
N LEU A 90 16.21 -21.71 -0.49
CA LEU A 90 16.10 -20.88 -1.68
C LEU A 90 17.41 -20.15 -1.98
N LEU A 91 17.99 -19.48 -0.97
CA LEU A 91 19.21 -18.69 -1.15
C LEU A 91 20.43 -19.55 -1.51
N SER A 92 20.44 -20.84 -1.15
CA SER A 92 21.49 -21.79 -1.58
C SER A 92 21.47 -22.08 -3.08
N LYS A 93 20.30 -21.91 -3.73
CA LYS A 93 20.09 -22.22 -5.16
C LYS A 93 20.39 -21.04 -6.08
N VAL A 94 20.51 -19.84 -5.55
CA VAL A 94 20.70 -18.60 -6.31
C VAL A 94 22.00 -17.89 -5.91
N ALA A 95 22.55 -17.04 -6.80
CA ALA A 95 23.79 -16.32 -6.54
C ALA A 95 23.81 -14.94 -7.20
N GLY A 96 24.73 -14.06 -6.80
CA GLY A 96 24.95 -12.74 -7.39
C GLY A 96 23.69 -11.87 -7.38
N ASN A 97 23.40 -11.22 -8.49
CA ASN A 97 22.26 -10.30 -8.61
C ASN A 97 20.91 -11.01 -8.42
N THR A 98 20.80 -12.31 -8.81
CA THR A 98 19.59 -13.10 -8.57
C THR A 98 19.31 -13.24 -7.09
N ARG A 99 20.32 -13.54 -6.28
CA ARG A 99 20.19 -13.65 -4.84
C ARG A 99 19.71 -12.34 -4.22
N ASN A 100 20.34 -11.23 -4.60
CA ASN A 100 19.94 -9.90 -4.11
C ASN A 100 18.46 -9.61 -4.46
N TYR A 101 18.05 -9.97 -5.68
CA TYR A 101 16.66 -9.73 -6.12
C TYR A 101 15.66 -10.64 -5.41
N VAL A 102 16.02 -11.87 -5.11
CA VAL A 102 15.25 -12.80 -4.25
C VAL A 102 15.12 -12.23 -2.84
N GLU A 103 16.19 -11.67 -2.27
CA GLU A 103 16.16 -11.03 -0.95
C GLU A 103 15.25 -9.80 -0.91
N ILE A 104 15.25 -8.96 -1.97
CA ILE A 104 14.34 -7.80 -2.08
C ILE A 104 12.88 -8.26 -2.12
N ASN A 105 12.58 -9.37 -2.82
CA ASN A 105 11.23 -9.83 -3.04
C ASN A 105 10.74 -10.88 -2.02
N TYR A 106 11.58 -11.33 -1.09
CA TYR A 106 11.30 -12.43 -0.15
C TYR A 106 10.82 -13.71 -0.86
N GLY A 107 11.41 -13.99 -2.01
CA GLY A 107 11.05 -15.14 -2.82
C GLY A 107 11.43 -14.99 -4.29
N PRO A 108 11.10 -15.98 -5.13
CA PRO A 108 11.47 -15.99 -6.54
C PRO A 108 10.47 -15.25 -7.45
N TRP A 109 9.59 -14.39 -6.89
CA TRP A 109 8.51 -13.69 -7.59
C TRP A 109 8.66 -12.18 -7.48
N ASP A 110 8.54 -11.49 -8.61
CA ASP A 110 8.65 -10.03 -8.70
C ASP A 110 7.36 -9.34 -8.20
N ARG A 111 7.45 -8.72 -7.02
CA ARG A 111 6.32 -8.04 -6.36
C ARG A 111 5.86 -6.78 -7.10
N LEU A 112 6.71 -6.19 -7.92
CA LEU A 112 6.37 -5.03 -8.75
C LEU A 112 5.92 -5.42 -10.17
N ASP A 113 5.89 -6.73 -10.49
CA ASP A 113 5.45 -7.23 -11.79
C ASP A 113 4.46 -8.40 -11.66
N ASN A 114 3.35 -8.16 -10.95
CA ASN A 114 2.26 -9.13 -10.78
C ASN A 114 2.71 -10.51 -10.30
N MET A 115 3.70 -10.57 -9.41
CA MET A 115 4.25 -11.81 -8.86
C MET A 115 4.76 -12.78 -9.95
N GLN A 116 5.28 -12.27 -11.07
CA GLN A 116 5.90 -13.10 -12.08
C GLN A 116 7.17 -13.76 -11.53
N SER A 117 7.32 -15.07 -11.77
CA SER A 117 8.54 -15.76 -11.41
C SER A 117 9.71 -15.28 -12.27
N PHE A 118 10.81 -14.86 -11.63
CA PHE A 118 12.06 -14.46 -12.28
C PHE A 118 13.19 -15.48 -12.08
N VAL A 119 12.96 -16.54 -11.31
CA VAL A 119 13.92 -17.64 -11.10
C VAL A 119 13.46 -18.86 -11.89
N LYS A 120 14.34 -19.40 -12.75
CA LYS A 120 14.03 -20.57 -13.58
C LYS A 120 13.65 -21.77 -12.70
N GLY A 121 12.59 -22.47 -13.08
CA GLY A 121 12.10 -23.66 -12.38
C GLY A 121 11.03 -23.37 -11.34
N PHE A 122 10.74 -22.10 -11.04
CA PHE A 122 9.62 -21.71 -10.19
C PHE A 122 8.39 -21.37 -11.04
N GLY A 123 7.24 -21.93 -10.65
CA GLY A 123 5.94 -21.60 -11.21
C GLY A 123 5.37 -20.28 -10.66
N PRO A 124 4.09 -19.99 -10.94
CA PRO A 124 3.39 -18.85 -10.36
C PRO A 124 3.43 -18.90 -8.82
N LYS A 125 3.44 -17.71 -8.18
CA LYS A 125 3.35 -17.63 -6.73
C LYS A 125 2.04 -18.28 -6.26
N PRO A 126 2.08 -19.18 -5.25
CA PRO A 126 0.86 -19.68 -4.62
C PRO A 126 0.03 -18.53 -4.05
N LEU A 127 -1.26 -18.46 -4.39
CA LEU A 127 -2.14 -17.38 -3.91
C LEU A 127 -2.21 -17.29 -2.38
N GLY A 128 -2.15 -18.44 -1.69
CA GLY A 128 -2.14 -18.50 -0.24
C GLY A 128 -0.75 -18.41 0.38
N ALA A 129 0.29 -18.05 -0.39
CA ALA A 129 1.69 -18.06 0.04
C ALA A 129 2.02 -19.34 0.84
N ASN A 130 2.73 -19.24 1.97
CA ASN A 130 2.96 -20.39 2.85
C ASN A 130 1.98 -20.46 4.04
N PHE A 131 0.85 -19.75 3.96
CA PHE A 131 -0.19 -19.82 5.01
C PHE A 131 -1.03 -21.08 4.93
N TYR A 132 -1.11 -21.72 3.76
CA TYR A 132 -1.94 -22.89 3.47
C TYR A 132 -1.15 -24.01 2.80
N PRO A 133 -1.62 -25.27 2.89
CA PRO A 133 -1.06 -26.35 2.08
C PRO A 133 -1.16 -26.03 0.58
N LEU A 134 -0.11 -26.27 -0.19
CA LEU A 134 -0.06 -25.96 -1.63
C LEU A 134 -1.10 -26.73 -2.45
N ASP A 135 -1.52 -27.90 -1.98
CA ASP A 135 -2.50 -28.78 -2.61
C ASP A 135 -3.94 -28.54 -2.14
N MET A 136 -4.15 -27.59 -1.21
CA MET A 136 -5.48 -27.29 -0.66
C MET A 136 -6.36 -26.60 -1.70
N THR A 137 -7.61 -27.03 -1.83
CA THR A 137 -8.60 -26.33 -2.63
C THR A 137 -9.48 -25.42 -1.76
N VAL A 138 -10.10 -24.41 -2.39
CA VAL A 138 -11.08 -23.52 -1.73
C VAL A 138 -12.24 -24.32 -1.16
N GLU A 139 -12.77 -25.28 -1.94
CA GLU A 139 -13.88 -26.14 -1.52
C GLU A 139 -13.52 -27.01 -0.32
N GLU A 140 -12.30 -27.57 -0.30
CA GLU A 140 -11.81 -28.35 0.85
C GLU A 140 -11.74 -27.48 2.10
N PHE A 141 -11.18 -26.28 2.01
CA PHE A 141 -11.09 -25.35 3.15
C PHE A 141 -12.48 -24.99 3.69
N GLU A 142 -13.43 -24.63 2.80
CA GLU A 142 -14.79 -24.26 3.21
C GLU A 142 -15.55 -25.42 3.87
N ASN A 143 -15.39 -26.64 3.34
CA ASN A 143 -16.04 -27.84 3.87
C ASN A 143 -15.41 -28.35 5.19
N ALA A 144 -14.15 -28.05 5.44
CA ALA A 144 -13.44 -28.51 6.64
C ALA A 144 -13.97 -27.86 7.94
N ASN A 145 -14.65 -26.70 7.84
CA ASN A 145 -15.18 -25.94 9.00
C ASN A 145 -14.16 -25.81 10.14
N LEU A 146 -12.93 -25.42 9.79
CA LEU A 146 -11.82 -25.38 10.74
C LEU A 146 -12.04 -24.37 11.85
N PRO A 147 -11.88 -24.75 13.13
CA PRO A 147 -11.77 -23.79 14.21
C PRO A 147 -10.65 -22.80 13.89
N GLU A 148 -10.92 -21.49 14.03
CA GLU A 148 -9.96 -20.41 13.72
C GLU A 148 -9.39 -20.45 12.28
N GLY A 149 -10.03 -21.18 11.33
CA GLY A 149 -9.58 -21.26 9.94
C GLY A 149 -9.51 -19.90 9.25
N LYS A 150 -10.43 -18.99 9.60
CA LYS A 150 -10.50 -17.61 9.08
C LYS A 150 -9.80 -16.59 9.99
N SER A 151 -9.16 -17.02 11.08
CA SER A 151 -8.37 -16.12 11.92
C SER A 151 -7.20 -15.54 11.14
N GLN A 152 -6.89 -14.27 11.39
CA GLN A 152 -5.72 -13.60 10.80
C GLN A 152 -4.38 -14.18 11.28
N TYR A 153 -4.39 -14.91 12.40
CA TYR A 153 -3.19 -15.29 13.15
C TYR A 153 -3.00 -16.80 13.24
N THR A 154 -3.44 -17.53 12.21
CA THR A 154 -3.27 -18.99 12.15
C THR A 154 -2.80 -19.44 10.77
N PHE A 155 -1.90 -20.41 10.74
CA PHE A 155 -1.65 -21.22 9.54
C PHE A 155 -2.70 -22.31 9.40
N VAL A 156 -2.97 -22.72 8.18
CA VAL A 156 -3.67 -23.97 7.86
C VAL A 156 -2.62 -24.99 7.43
N ARG A 157 -2.67 -26.19 7.99
CA ARG A 157 -1.72 -27.27 7.72
C ARG A 157 -2.48 -28.56 7.45
N ARG A 158 -1.79 -29.55 6.88
CA ARG A 158 -2.32 -30.88 6.60
C ARG A 158 -1.65 -31.91 7.51
N ASN A 159 -2.45 -32.77 8.19
CA ASN A 159 -1.94 -33.86 9.00
C ASN A 159 -1.59 -35.09 8.11
N GLU A 160 -1.04 -36.13 8.72
CA GLU A 160 -0.65 -37.37 8.04
C GLU A 160 -1.85 -38.11 7.39
N ASP A 161 -3.04 -37.97 7.94
CA ASP A 161 -4.28 -38.56 7.42
C ASP A 161 -4.90 -37.72 6.29
N GLY A 162 -4.27 -36.61 5.91
CA GLY A 162 -4.72 -35.69 4.87
C GLY A 162 -5.71 -34.62 5.35
N GLY A 163 -6.16 -34.65 6.60
CA GLY A 163 -7.09 -33.65 7.16
C GLY A 163 -6.42 -32.29 7.39
N LEU A 164 -7.20 -31.22 7.28
CA LEU A 164 -6.75 -29.87 7.58
C LEU A 164 -6.86 -29.55 9.07
N TYR A 165 -5.91 -28.76 9.60
CA TYR A 165 -5.94 -28.22 10.95
C TYR A 165 -5.29 -26.84 10.99
N THR A 166 -5.55 -26.07 12.06
CA THR A 166 -4.96 -24.74 12.25
C THR A 166 -3.82 -24.78 13.26
N VAL A 167 -2.80 -23.94 13.03
CA VAL A 167 -1.70 -23.72 13.94
C VAL A 167 -1.61 -22.22 14.24
N PRO A 168 -1.83 -21.76 15.49
CA PRO A 168 -1.65 -20.35 15.86
C PRO A 168 -0.22 -19.86 15.61
N TYR A 169 -0.05 -18.58 15.27
CA TYR A 169 1.27 -18.00 15.00
C TYR A 169 2.20 -18.10 16.20
N HIS A 170 1.72 -17.80 17.41
CA HIS A 170 2.51 -17.91 18.63
C HIS A 170 2.96 -19.36 18.95
N VAL A 171 2.28 -20.38 18.40
CA VAL A 171 2.68 -21.78 18.51
C VAL A 171 3.70 -22.15 17.45
N GLN A 172 3.46 -21.75 16.18
CA GLN A 172 4.36 -22.02 15.07
C GLN A 172 5.74 -21.38 15.28
N PHE A 173 5.75 -20.15 15.79
CA PHE A 173 6.95 -19.33 15.97
C PHE A 173 7.34 -19.15 17.44
N LYS A 174 7.05 -20.14 18.29
CA LYS A 174 7.15 -20.03 19.74
C LYS A 174 8.44 -19.40 20.24
N ASP A 175 9.59 -19.84 19.75
CA ASP A 175 10.89 -19.39 20.25
C ASP A 175 11.23 -17.98 19.74
N GLN A 176 10.94 -17.69 18.48
CA GLN A 176 11.12 -16.37 17.87
C GLN A 176 10.19 -15.33 18.53
N ILE A 177 8.94 -15.67 18.74
CA ILE A 177 7.97 -14.81 19.41
C ILE A 177 8.36 -14.54 20.86
N ALA A 178 8.82 -15.56 21.60
CA ALA A 178 9.30 -15.36 22.98
C ALA A 178 10.51 -14.40 23.03
N ASN A 179 11.43 -14.50 22.07
CA ASN A 179 12.55 -13.59 21.95
C ASN A 179 12.09 -12.16 21.61
N ALA A 180 11.23 -11.99 20.59
CA ALA A 180 10.68 -10.69 20.22
C ALA A 180 9.92 -10.03 21.39
N ALA A 181 9.06 -10.76 22.07
CA ALA A 181 8.33 -10.28 23.25
C ALA A 181 9.28 -9.87 24.39
N GLY A 182 10.37 -10.63 24.62
CA GLY A 182 11.43 -10.28 25.56
C GLY A 182 12.12 -8.95 25.21
N LEU A 183 12.40 -8.72 23.91
CA LEU A 183 12.99 -7.47 23.42
C LEU A 183 12.01 -6.29 23.58
N LEU A 184 10.71 -6.46 23.29
CA LEU A 184 9.71 -5.41 23.52
C LEU A 184 9.64 -5.01 25.00
N ARG A 185 9.60 -5.98 25.91
CA ARG A 185 9.62 -5.71 27.37
C ARG A 185 10.91 -5.03 27.81
N LYS A 186 12.06 -5.44 27.23
CA LYS A 186 13.34 -4.76 27.47
C LYS A 186 13.27 -3.30 26.97
N ALA A 187 12.76 -3.04 25.75
CA ALA A 187 12.58 -1.68 25.25
C ALA A 187 11.66 -0.86 26.17
N ALA A 188 10.58 -1.44 26.70
CA ALA A 188 9.66 -0.78 27.63
C ALA A 188 10.38 -0.27 28.91
N THR A 189 11.47 -0.92 29.37
CA THR A 189 12.25 -0.43 30.53
C THR A 189 13.01 0.85 30.25
N PHE A 190 13.24 1.21 29.00
CA PHE A 190 13.91 2.44 28.58
C PHE A 190 12.91 3.56 28.26
N ALA A 191 11.63 3.26 28.13
CA ALA A 191 10.59 4.24 27.76
C ALA A 191 10.31 5.20 28.93
N ASP A 192 10.59 6.49 28.72
CA ASP A 192 10.18 7.55 29.63
C ASP A 192 8.73 8.02 29.36
N ASP A 193 8.17 7.73 28.17
CA ASP A 193 6.76 7.93 27.84
C ASP A 193 5.93 6.72 28.30
N GLU A 194 4.98 6.97 29.22
CA GLU A 194 4.18 5.90 29.83
C GLU A 194 3.26 5.23 28.80
N GLY A 195 2.75 5.97 27.80
CA GLY A 195 1.93 5.41 26.72
C GLY A 195 2.73 4.40 25.88
N LEU A 196 3.96 4.75 25.49
CA LEU A 196 4.85 3.87 24.76
C LEU A 196 5.22 2.61 25.58
N LYS A 197 5.47 2.78 26.88
CA LYS A 197 5.77 1.66 27.78
C LYS A 197 4.60 0.69 27.84
N ILE A 198 3.39 1.17 28.11
CA ILE A 198 2.18 0.34 28.17
C ILE A 198 1.95 -0.39 26.84
N TYR A 199 2.12 0.31 25.72
CA TYR A 199 1.99 -0.29 24.39
C TYR A 199 2.99 -1.43 24.18
N LEU A 200 4.27 -1.22 24.47
CA LEU A 200 5.31 -2.24 24.27
C LEU A 200 5.07 -3.49 25.15
N GLU A 201 4.63 -3.30 26.40
CA GLU A 201 4.30 -4.41 27.32
C GLU A 201 3.07 -5.19 26.85
N THR A 202 2.01 -4.50 26.44
CA THR A 202 0.79 -5.14 25.91
C THR A 202 1.02 -5.80 24.55
N ARG A 203 1.83 -5.18 23.67
CA ARG A 203 2.19 -5.77 22.37
C ARG A 203 3.06 -7.02 22.52
N ALA A 204 3.97 -7.05 23.49
CA ALA A 204 4.72 -8.27 23.82
C ALA A 204 3.78 -9.42 24.21
N THR A 205 2.77 -9.14 25.04
CA THR A 205 1.74 -10.12 25.41
C THR A 205 0.87 -10.53 24.23
N ALA A 206 0.54 -9.57 23.35
CA ALA A 206 -0.23 -9.84 22.14
C ALA A 206 0.48 -10.81 21.18
N LEU A 207 1.79 -10.64 20.99
CA LEU A 207 2.62 -11.57 20.20
C LEU A 207 2.59 -12.99 20.79
N GLU A 208 2.68 -13.14 22.12
CA GLU A 208 2.67 -14.45 22.80
C GLU A 208 1.30 -15.14 22.81
N THR A 209 0.21 -14.46 22.49
CA THR A 209 -1.16 -14.96 22.64
C THR A 209 -2.04 -14.83 21.38
N ASP A 210 -1.55 -14.18 20.33
CA ASP A 210 -2.29 -13.78 19.11
C ASP A 210 -3.54 -12.93 19.41
N LYS A 211 -3.55 -12.15 20.53
CA LYS A 211 -4.67 -11.29 20.94
C LYS A 211 -4.24 -9.83 20.93
N TYR A 212 -4.49 -9.14 19.82
CA TYR A 212 -3.93 -7.82 19.56
C TYR A 212 -4.80 -6.65 20.02
N PHE A 213 -6.10 -6.85 20.28
CA PHE A 213 -7.06 -5.78 20.59
C PHE A 213 -6.57 -4.82 21.69
N GLU A 214 -6.15 -5.33 22.85
CA GLU A 214 -5.69 -4.49 23.98
C GLU A 214 -4.44 -3.69 23.64
N SER A 215 -3.52 -4.27 22.89
CA SER A 215 -2.31 -3.58 22.45
C SER A 215 -2.60 -2.52 21.38
N ASP A 216 -3.58 -2.74 20.51
CA ASP A 216 -4.01 -1.76 19.52
C ASP A 216 -4.72 -0.57 20.19
N ILE A 217 -5.54 -0.83 21.22
CA ILE A 217 -6.11 0.23 22.08
C ILE A 217 -5.01 1.03 22.77
N ALA A 218 -3.99 0.35 23.34
CA ALA A 218 -2.87 1.02 23.98
C ALA A 218 -2.10 1.90 22.98
N TRP A 219 -1.85 1.39 21.77
CA TRP A 219 -1.21 2.13 20.68
C TRP A 219 -2.02 3.38 20.28
N MET A 220 -3.33 3.26 20.13
CA MET A 220 -4.22 4.39 19.82
C MET A 220 -4.27 5.44 20.92
N ASN A 221 -4.10 5.04 22.18
CA ASN A 221 -4.05 5.95 23.34
C ASN A 221 -2.70 6.67 23.50
N MET A 222 -1.62 6.15 22.92
CA MET A 222 -0.28 6.72 22.95
C MET A 222 -0.21 7.97 22.06
N LYS A 223 0.02 9.16 22.62
CA LYS A 223 -0.03 10.44 21.88
C LYS A 223 1.26 11.27 21.95
N THR A 224 1.99 11.18 23.06
CA THR A 224 3.15 12.05 23.38
C THR A 224 4.49 11.42 23.05
N ASN A 225 4.49 10.17 22.58
CA ASN A 225 5.67 9.40 22.21
C ASN A 225 6.49 10.07 21.10
N ARG A 226 7.82 10.08 21.25
CA ARG A 226 8.76 10.49 20.20
C ARG A 226 9.21 9.32 19.32
N LEU A 227 9.21 8.13 19.88
CA LEU A 227 9.43 6.88 19.14
C LEU A 227 8.11 6.14 18.97
N ASP A 228 7.94 5.46 17.85
CA ASP A 228 6.83 4.57 17.60
C ASP A 228 7.33 3.24 17.04
N PHE A 229 6.62 2.17 17.31
CA PHE A 229 6.99 0.84 16.87
C PHE A 229 5.75 0.09 16.40
N VAL A 230 5.55 0.03 15.10
CA VAL A 230 4.53 -0.84 14.51
C VAL A 230 5.16 -2.22 14.34
N VAL A 231 4.61 -3.27 14.98
CA VAL A 231 5.23 -4.60 14.99
C VAL A 231 4.19 -5.70 15.18
N GLY A 232 4.31 -6.76 14.39
CA GLY A 232 3.46 -7.96 14.46
C GLY A 232 2.87 -8.36 13.11
N PRO A 233 1.90 -9.29 13.09
CA PRO A 233 1.11 -9.62 11.90
C PRO A 233 0.05 -8.55 11.65
N ILE A 234 0.13 -7.83 10.52
CA ILE A 234 -0.63 -6.58 10.31
C ILE A 234 -1.44 -6.61 9.02
N GLU A 235 -0.77 -6.73 7.86
CA GLU A 235 -1.45 -6.64 6.57
C GLU A 235 -1.74 -8.02 5.98
N THR A 236 -2.83 -8.14 5.21
CA THR A 236 -3.28 -9.41 4.64
C THR A 236 -2.98 -9.56 3.14
N TYR A 237 -2.20 -8.65 2.55
CA TYR A 237 -1.93 -8.64 1.10
C TYR A 237 -1.13 -9.86 0.62
N GLU A 238 -0.35 -10.49 1.50
CA GLU A 238 0.40 -11.70 1.15
C GLU A 238 -0.53 -12.91 0.93
N ASP A 239 -1.66 -12.99 1.63
CA ASP A 239 -2.73 -13.97 1.41
C ASP A 239 -3.65 -13.52 0.28
N GLN A 240 -3.26 -13.78 -0.97
CA GLN A 240 -4.08 -13.50 -2.15
C GLN A 240 -5.17 -14.54 -2.39
N LEU A 241 -5.21 -15.64 -1.62
CA LEU A 241 -6.21 -16.70 -1.78
C LEU A 241 -7.55 -16.31 -1.16
N PHE A 242 -7.52 -15.80 0.08
CA PHE A 242 -8.73 -15.42 0.83
C PHE A 242 -8.63 -14.02 1.46
N GLY A 243 -7.44 -13.48 1.62
CA GLY A 243 -7.21 -12.24 2.37
C GLY A 243 -7.45 -12.38 3.87
N TYR A 244 -7.35 -13.58 4.43
CA TYR A 244 -7.59 -13.83 5.86
C TYR A 244 -6.33 -13.69 6.72
N LYS A 245 -5.16 -14.09 6.20
CA LYS A 245 -3.93 -14.25 6.99
C LYS A 245 -3.11 -12.97 6.98
N ALA A 246 -2.81 -12.46 8.16
CA ALA A 246 -1.93 -11.30 8.33
C ALA A 246 -0.46 -11.74 8.34
N ALA A 247 0.37 -10.98 7.64
CA ALA A 247 1.81 -11.20 7.54
C ALA A 247 2.58 -10.38 8.59
N HIS A 248 3.72 -10.90 9.06
CA HIS A 248 4.55 -10.19 10.01
C HIS A 248 5.33 -9.05 9.34
N GLU A 249 5.32 -7.90 10.01
CA GLU A 249 6.09 -6.73 9.61
C GLU A 249 6.51 -5.88 10.81
N ALA A 250 7.45 -4.98 10.60
CA ALA A 250 7.81 -3.97 11.59
C ALA A 250 8.29 -2.68 10.96
N TYR A 251 7.90 -1.55 11.58
CA TYR A 251 8.42 -0.21 11.32
C TYR A 251 8.96 0.38 12.61
N VAL A 252 10.24 0.74 12.65
CA VAL A 252 10.81 1.54 13.73
C VAL A 252 10.79 3.00 13.31
N LEU A 253 10.16 3.85 14.10
CA LEU A 253 9.76 5.20 13.69
C LEU A 253 10.22 6.25 14.71
N VAL A 254 10.67 7.39 14.18
CA VAL A 254 10.95 8.61 14.96
C VAL A 254 9.92 9.66 14.54
N LYS A 255 9.12 10.14 15.50
CA LYS A 255 8.03 11.08 15.24
C LYS A 255 8.59 12.47 14.93
N ASP A 256 8.15 13.04 13.80
CA ASP A 256 8.36 14.44 13.49
C ASP A 256 7.35 15.30 14.27
N MET A 257 7.78 15.78 15.41
CA MET A 257 6.91 16.54 16.33
C MET A 257 6.48 17.87 15.75
N GLU A 258 7.28 18.49 14.88
CA GLU A 258 6.93 19.76 14.23
C GLU A 258 5.82 19.56 13.20
N TRP A 259 6.00 18.60 12.29
CA TRP A 259 4.97 18.28 11.30
C TRP A 259 3.70 17.74 11.95
N SER A 260 3.80 16.87 12.94
CA SER A 260 2.63 16.33 13.66
C SER A 260 1.81 17.45 14.29
N LYS A 261 2.45 18.49 14.84
CA LYS A 261 1.78 19.67 15.37
C LYS A 261 1.12 20.54 14.28
N LYS A 262 1.76 20.69 13.10
CA LYS A 262 1.16 21.37 11.94
C LYS A 262 -0.10 20.63 11.48
N LEU A 263 -0.08 19.29 11.45
CA LEU A 263 -1.21 18.46 11.06
C LEU A 263 -2.41 18.61 12.01
N GLU A 264 -2.17 18.63 13.31
CA GLU A 264 -3.21 18.92 14.32
C GLU A 264 -3.87 20.30 14.09
N LYS A 265 -3.07 21.29 13.69
CA LYS A 265 -3.59 22.62 13.32
C LYS A 265 -4.53 22.54 12.11
N TYR A 266 -4.16 21.80 11.06
CA TYR A 266 -4.98 21.70 9.84
C TYR A 266 -6.32 20.99 10.08
N ALA A 267 -6.38 20.05 11.01
CA ALA A 267 -7.63 19.37 11.38
C ALA A 267 -8.74 20.35 11.81
N LYS A 268 -8.38 21.50 12.40
CA LYS A 268 -9.34 22.54 12.82
C LYS A 268 -10.07 23.21 11.64
N PHE A 269 -9.49 23.16 10.44
CA PHE A 269 -10.09 23.73 9.24
C PHE A 269 -11.05 22.77 8.52
N LEU A 270 -11.05 21.48 8.84
CA LEU A 270 -11.86 20.47 8.14
C LEU A 270 -13.35 20.81 8.06
N PRO A 271 -14.03 21.30 9.12
CA PRO A 271 -15.43 21.67 9.02
C PRO A 271 -15.70 22.83 8.05
N GLU A 272 -14.77 23.78 7.96
CA GLU A 272 -14.87 24.89 7.02
C GLU A 272 -14.58 24.44 5.59
N LEU A 273 -13.53 23.63 5.39
CA LEU A 273 -13.17 23.06 4.09
C LEU A 273 -14.31 22.22 3.53
N GLN A 274 -14.99 21.42 4.37
CA GLN A 274 -16.17 20.64 4.00
C GLN A 274 -17.32 21.56 3.52
N ARG A 275 -17.65 22.61 4.27
CA ARG A 275 -18.72 23.54 3.87
C ARG A 275 -18.43 24.28 2.57
N ASN A 276 -17.15 24.53 2.27
CA ASN A 276 -16.70 25.28 1.11
C ASN A 276 -16.37 24.39 -0.09
N LEU A 277 -16.61 23.06 -0.01
CA LEU A 277 -16.40 22.18 -1.16
C LEU A 277 -17.09 22.73 -2.41
N PRO A 278 -16.43 22.68 -3.59
CA PRO A 278 -16.95 23.26 -4.83
C PRO A 278 -18.02 22.36 -5.45
N VAL A 279 -19.12 22.16 -4.71
CA VAL A 279 -20.26 21.33 -5.10
C VAL A 279 -21.54 21.94 -4.50
N PRO A 280 -22.73 21.71 -5.08
CA PRO A 280 -24.00 22.18 -4.50
C PRO A 280 -24.20 21.69 -3.05
N ASP A 281 -24.82 22.54 -2.22
CA ASP A 281 -24.93 22.36 -0.76
C ASP A 281 -25.44 20.97 -0.34
N LYS A 282 -26.37 20.39 -1.09
CA LYS A 282 -26.93 19.05 -0.81
C LYS A 282 -25.90 17.91 -0.79
N TYR A 283 -24.69 18.10 -1.35
CA TYR A 283 -23.62 17.10 -1.39
C TYR A 283 -22.52 17.34 -0.35
N LYS A 284 -22.64 18.32 0.53
CA LYS A 284 -21.63 18.68 1.53
C LYS A 284 -22.21 18.93 2.94
N THR A 285 -23.39 18.33 3.20
CA THR A 285 -24.09 18.48 4.47
C THR A 285 -23.49 17.68 5.62
N GLU A 286 -22.70 16.66 5.31
CA GLU A 286 -22.08 15.81 6.31
C GLU A 286 -20.92 16.53 7.01
N SER A 287 -20.72 16.19 8.28
CA SER A 287 -19.55 16.65 9.02
C SER A 287 -18.37 15.73 8.74
N PRO A 288 -17.16 16.27 8.51
CA PRO A 288 -15.97 15.45 8.40
C PRO A 288 -15.72 14.70 9.71
N GLY A 289 -15.22 13.47 9.60
CA GLY A 289 -14.78 12.73 10.77
C GLY A 289 -13.63 13.47 11.47
N THR A 290 -13.69 13.56 12.79
CA THR A 290 -12.67 14.22 13.62
C THR A 290 -11.66 13.23 14.21
N ASP A 291 -11.87 11.93 14.02
CA ASP A 291 -11.24 10.86 14.80
C ASP A 291 -9.99 10.24 14.13
N SER A 292 -9.43 10.86 13.09
CA SER A 292 -8.18 10.39 12.52
C SER A 292 -6.99 11.11 13.13
N ASP A 293 -6.10 10.34 13.74
CA ASP A 293 -4.82 10.78 14.27
C ASP A 293 -3.78 10.72 13.14
N LEU A 294 -3.41 11.87 12.59
CA LEU A 294 -2.45 11.98 11.50
C LEU A 294 -1.11 12.50 12.01
N ASN A 295 -0.05 11.73 11.80
CA ASN A 295 1.28 12.07 12.25
C ASN A 295 2.32 11.85 11.14
N ALA A 296 3.39 12.63 11.18
CA ALA A 296 4.57 12.44 10.34
C ALA A 296 5.69 11.77 11.13
N TYR A 297 6.39 10.85 10.47
CA TYR A 297 7.50 10.10 11.05
C TYR A 297 8.67 10.01 10.08
N ASP A 298 9.86 9.91 10.61
CA ASP A 298 10.99 9.34 9.90
C ASP A 298 11.11 7.87 10.29
N VAL A 299 11.08 6.99 9.30
CA VAL A 299 11.32 5.56 9.51
C VAL A 299 12.82 5.30 9.56
N VAL A 300 13.25 4.48 10.50
CA VAL A 300 14.67 4.12 10.67
C VAL A 300 14.95 2.65 10.42
N TYR A 301 13.89 1.83 10.36
CA TYR A 301 14.01 0.42 10.00
C TYR A 301 12.68 -0.13 9.48
N TYR A 302 12.74 -0.91 8.40
CA TYR A 302 11.66 -1.72 7.84
C TYR A 302 12.00 -3.20 7.97
N ALA A 303 11.03 -4.04 8.27
CA ALA A 303 11.20 -5.49 8.27
C ALA A 303 9.92 -6.22 7.86
N GLY A 304 10.06 -7.37 7.23
CA GLY A 304 8.95 -8.21 6.81
C GLY A 304 8.15 -7.64 5.63
N ASP A 305 6.83 -7.78 5.64
CA ASP A 305 5.96 -7.45 4.50
C ASP A 305 6.18 -6.04 3.97
N CYS A 306 6.25 -5.04 4.82
CA CYS A 306 6.48 -3.65 4.45
C CYS A 306 7.85 -3.37 3.80
N ASN A 307 8.81 -4.28 3.95
CA ASN A 307 10.13 -4.22 3.32
C ASN A 307 10.18 -4.95 1.97
N ALA A 308 9.16 -5.72 1.62
CA ALA A 308 9.15 -6.60 0.48
C ALA A 308 8.85 -5.86 -0.83
N GLY A 309 9.72 -5.96 -1.83
CA GLY A 309 9.55 -5.28 -3.12
C GLY A 309 9.52 -3.76 -2.98
N GLY A 310 8.35 -3.14 -3.17
CA GLY A 310 8.16 -1.68 -3.05
C GLY A 310 8.09 -1.22 -1.60
N LYS A 311 8.66 -0.05 -1.31
CA LYS A 311 8.65 0.49 0.06
C LYS A 311 7.37 1.27 0.36
N THR A 312 6.71 0.92 1.45
CA THR A 312 5.55 1.65 2.00
C THR A 312 5.96 3.07 2.43
N ILE A 313 5.13 4.06 2.12
CA ILE A 313 5.37 5.48 2.45
C ILE A 313 4.29 6.08 3.35
N ALA A 314 3.18 5.39 3.52
CA ALA A 314 2.08 5.79 4.40
C ALA A 314 1.39 4.54 4.95
N ILE A 315 0.86 4.63 6.16
CA ILE A 315 0.23 3.52 6.88
C ILE A 315 -1.05 4.05 7.52
N ASN A 316 -2.13 3.27 7.51
CA ASN A 316 -3.38 3.59 8.19
C ASN A 316 -3.81 2.38 9.04
N LEU A 317 -3.68 2.49 10.35
CA LEU A 317 -3.89 1.41 11.31
C LEU A 317 -4.73 1.88 12.51
N PRO A 318 -5.24 0.97 13.35
CA PRO A 318 -5.19 -0.49 13.23
C PRO A 318 -6.20 -1.04 12.22
N ASN A 319 -6.03 -2.31 11.81
CA ASN A 319 -6.95 -3.02 10.91
C ASN A 319 -8.13 -3.66 11.65
N ASP A 320 -8.11 -3.75 12.98
CA ASP A 320 -9.22 -4.29 13.78
C ASP A 320 -10.41 -3.30 13.81
N GLU A 321 -11.52 -3.68 13.18
CA GLU A 321 -12.73 -2.86 13.11
C GLU A 321 -13.27 -2.46 14.49
N ARG A 322 -13.11 -3.29 15.52
CA ARG A 322 -13.54 -2.99 16.89
C ARG A 322 -12.77 -1.82 17.46
N VAL A 323 -11.45 -1.78 17.20
CA VAL A 323 -10.60 -0.65 17.60
C VAL A 323 -10.93 0.58 16.78
N GLN A 324 -11.16 0.45 15.48
CA GLN A 324 -11.57 1.57 14.62
C GLN A 324 -12.89 2.20 15.09
N LEU A 325 -13.87 1.39 15.50
CA LEU A 325 -15.16 1.88 16.02
C LEU A 325 -15.00 2.58 17.38
N GLU A 326 -14.07 2.15 18.23
CA GLU A 326 -13.85 2.72 19.57
C GLU A 326 -12.92 3.95 19.57
N LYS A 327 -11.87 3.93 18.75
CA LYS A 327 -10.75 4.89 18.80
C LYS A 327 -10.46 5.61 17.47
N GLY A 328 -11.12 5.23 16.38
CA GLY A 328 -10.77 5.70 15.04
C GLY A 328 -9.51 5.01 14.49
N THR A 329 -8.80 5.71 13.63
CA THR A 329 -7.57 5.23 13.00
C THR A 329 -6.42 6.22 13.18
N ARG A 330 -5.18 5.71 13.11
CA ARG A 330 -3.97 6.51 13.07
C ARG A 330 -3.31 6.36 11.71
N ARG A 331 -3.03 7.49 11.09
CA ARG A 331 -2.33 7.59 9.80
C ARG A 331 -0.93 8.09 10.02
N LEU A 332 0.04 7.33 9.52
CA LEU A 332 1.46 7.61 9.63
C LEU A 332 2.03 7.92 8.25
N GLN A 333 2.61 9.10 8.10
CA GLN A 333 3.29 9.52 6.88
C GLN A 333 4.80 9.37 7.07
N LEU A 334 5.46 8.54 6.26
CA LEU A 334 6.88 8.21 6.39
C LEU A 334 7.72 9.19 5.57
N LYS A 335 8.00 10.35 6.17
CA LYS A 335 8.54 11.54 5.49
C LYS A 335 9.88 11.30 4.80
N ASN A 336 10.86 10.67 5.48
CA ASN A 336 12.17 10.40 4.88
C ASN A 336 12.12 9.36 3.75
N ALA A 337 11.23 8.35 3.84
CA ALA A 337 10.99 7.42 2.74
C ALA A 337 10.34 8.11 1.54
N MET A 338 9.37 8.99 1.79
CA MET A 338 8.79 9.85 0.76
C MET A 338 9.84 10.76 0.12
N ARG A 339 10.74 11.34 0.92
CA ARG A 339 11.86 12.14 0.42
C ARG A 339 12.78 11.33 -0.49
N ALA A 340 13.10 10.10 -0.11
CA ALA A 340 13.92 9.20 -0.93
C ALA A 340 13.27 8.90 -2.28
N LYS A 341 11.96 8.58 -2.30
CA LYS A 341 11.21 8.39 -3.56
C LYS A 341 11.08 9.67 -4.37
N PHE A 342 10.90 10.80 -3.72
CA PHE A 342 10.90 12.09 -4.41
C PHE A 342 12.22 12.35 -5.13
N ASP A 343 13.34 12.26 -4.44
CA ASP A 343 14.66 12.57 -5.00
C ASP A 343 15.11 11.55 -6.07
N LYS A 344 14.84 10.27 -5.89
CA LYS A 344 15.32 9.20 -6.78
C LYS A 344 14.38 8.89 -7.95
N ILE A 345 13.11 9.23 -7.83
CA ILE A 345 12.08 8.85 -8.80
C ILE A 345 11.32 10.07 -9.33
N MET A 346 10.72 10.88 -8.45
CA MET A 346 9.86 11.98 -8.87
C MET A 346 10.63 13.08 -9.62
N VAL A 347 11.79 13.51 -9.08
CA VAL A 347 12.63 14.53 -9.72
C VAL A 347 13.10 14.05 -11.10
N PRO A 348 13.69 12.85 -11.26
CA PRO A 348 14.01 12.32 -12.59
C PRO A 348 12.83 12.22 -13.56
N ILE A 349 11.64 11.84 -13.07
CA ILE A 349 10.41 11.87 -13.91
C ILE A 349 10.10 13.29 -14.38
N ALA A 350 10.18 14.25 -13.48
CA ALA A 350 9.95 15.65 -13.81
C ALA A 350 10.97 16.20 -14.82
N ASP A 351 12.23 15.79 -14.74
CA ASP A 351 13.28 16.17 -15.70
C ASP A 351 12.94 15.69 -17.12
N VAL A 352 12.30 14.55 -17.26
CA VAL A 352 11.90 13.99 -18.55
C VAL A 352 10.58 14.58 -19.05
N LEU A 353 9.57 14.71 -18.20
CA LEU A 353 8.18 14.98 -18.61
C LEU A 353 7.67 16.39 -18.29
N ILE A 354 8.25 17.12 -17.34
CA ILE A 354 7.84 18.50 -17.04
C ILE A 354 8.71 19.47 -17.84
N ASP A 355 8.06 20.49 -18.43
CA ASP A 355 8.77 21.53 -19.18
C ASP A 355 9.76 22.29 -18.31
N ASP A 356 10.90 22.66 -18.90
CA ASP A 356 12.02 23.29 -18.20
C ASP A 356 11.61 24.60 -17.49
N SER A 357 10.62 25.32 -18.07
CA SER A 357 10.10 26.55 -17.48
C SER A 357 9.32 26.35 -16.17
N GLN A 358 8.87 25.14 -15.90
CA GLN A 358 8.07 24.83 -14.69
C GLN A 358 8.72 23.81 -13.76
N ARG A 359 9.89 23.24 -14.11
CA ARG A 359 10.57 22.23 -13.26
C ARG A 359 10.91 22.73 -11.86
N GLN A 360 11.19 24.02 -11.69
CA GLN A 360 11.44 24.61 -10.38
C GLN A 360 10.25 24.50 -9.42
N HIS A 361 9.05 24.24 -9.93
CA HIS A 361 7.83 24.03 -9.16
C HIS A 361 7.65 22.59 -8.65
N VAL A 362 8.51 21.66 -9.06
CA VAL A 362 8.50 20.30 -8.47
C VAL A 362 9.24 20.35 -7.14
N LYS A 363 8.48 20.31 -6.04
CA LYS A 363 8.99 20.52 -4.67
C LYS A 363 8.62 19.35 -3.77
N PHE A 364 9.56 18.99 -2.87
CA PHE A 364 9.30 17.94 -1.89
C PHE A 364 8.14 18.31 -0.94
N ASP A 365 8.12 19.52 -0.43
CA ASP A 365 7.06 19.95 0.50
C ASP A 365 5.68 19.91 -0.14
N ALA A 366 5.60 20.23 -1.45
CA ALA A 366 4.36 20.07 -2.21
C ALA A 366 3.99 18.60 -2.41
N PHE A 367 4.97 17.73 -2.70
CA PHE A 367 4.72 16.30 -2.81
C PHE A 367 4.24 15.70 -1.48
N PHE A 368 4.95 16.01 -0.39
CA PHE A 368 4.58 15.55 0.95
C PHE A 368 3.17 16.03 1.34
N ALA A 369 2.87 17.31 1.15
CA ALA A 369 1.58 17.86 1.46
C ALA A 369 0.45 17.28 0.58
N ASN A 370 0.67 17.09 -0.73
CA ASN A 370 -0.33 16.47 -1.61
C ASN A 370 -0.70 15.06 -1.14
N VAL A 371 0.28 14.23 -0.76
CA VAL A 371 0.03 12.88 -0.23
C VAL A 371 -0.68 12.95 1.13
N MET A 372 -0.23 13.82 2.00
CA MET A 372 -0.81 14.00 3.32
C MET A 372 -2.27 14.49 3.26
N PHE A 373 -2.55 15.49 2.44
CA PHE A 373 -3.92 16.00 2.27
C PHE A 373 -4.82 15.03 1.49
N HIS A 374 -4.27 14.15 0.66
CA HIS A 374 -4.99 13.01 0.10
C HIS A 374 -5.58 12.14 1.23
N GLU A 375 -4.76 11.76 2.21
CA GLU A 375 -5.21 10.97 3.35
C GLU A 375 -6.28 11.69 4.20
N VAL A 376 -6.11 12.99 4.40
CA VAL A 376 -7.12 13.81 5.12
C VAL A 376 -8.42 13.90 4.32
N ALA A 377 -8.32 14.02 2.99
CA ALA A 377 -9.46 14.18 2.09
C ALA A 377 -10.38 12.94 2.01
N HIS A 378 -9.90 11.75 2.42
CA HIS A 378 -10.79 10.61 2.64
C HIS A 378 -11.89 10.91 3.68
N GLY A 379 -11.61 11.79 4.64
CA GLY A 379 -12.58 12.26 5.63
C GLY A 379 -13.61 13.27 5.12
N LEU A 380 -13.34 13.90 3.96
CA LEU A 380 -14.22 14.92 3.37
C LEU A 380 -15.21 14.33 2.35
N GLY A 381 -16.14 15.16 1.93
CA GLY A 381 -17.14 14.83 0.92
C GLY A 381 -18.39 14.20 1.52
N ILE A 382 -19.02 13.31 0.78
CA ILE A 382 -20.29 12.66 1.12
C ILE A 382 -20.08 11.15 1.31
N LYS A 383 -20.66 10.59 2.37
CA LYS A 383 -20.57 9.17 2.71
C LYS A 383 -21.87 8.41 2.49
N ASN A 384 -22.99 9.13 2.57
CA ASN A 384 -24.32 8.59 2.35
C ASN A 384 -24.96 9.22 1.11
N THR A 385 -25.68 8.43 0.33
CA THR A 385 -26.36 8.92 -0.86
C THR A 385 -27.53 9.84 -0.48
N ILE A 386 -27.78 10.89 -1.28
CA ILE A 386 -28.88 11.85 -1.03
C ILE A 386 -30.27 11.33 -1.47
N ASN A 387 -30.35 10.13 -2.00
CA ASN A 387 -31.55 9.51 -2.58
C ASN A 387 -31.86 8.14 -1.96
N ASP A 388 -31.47 7.93 -0.72
CA ASP A 388 -31.75 6.75 0.10
C ASP A 388 -31.27 5.41 -0.49
N LYS A 389 -30.19 5.42 -1.29
CA LYS A 389 -29.56 4.19 -1.80
C LYS A 389 -28.54 3.58 -0.81
N GLY A 390 -28.53 4.02 0.44
CA GLY A 390 -27.56 3.60 1.45
C GLY A 390 -26.26 4.41 1.40
N THR A 391 -25.17 3.83 1.86
CA THR A 391 -23.85 4.44 1.78
C THR A 391 -23.38 4.54 0.33
N VAL A 392 -22.47 5.47 0.06
CA VAL A 392 -21.81 5.60 -1.26
C VAL A 392 -21.16 4.27 -1.67
N ARG A 393 -20.54 3.56 -0.71
CA ARG A 393 -19.91 2.26 -0.94
C ARG A 393 -20.90 1.19 -1.39
N GLU A 394 -22.05 1.09 -0.71
CA GLU A 394 -23.10 0.14 -1.08
C GLU A 394 -23.71 0.46 -2.46
N ALA A 395 -23.89 1.76 -2.77
CA ALA A 395 -24.47 2.20 -4.03
C ALA A 395 -23.53 2.01 -5.23
N LEU A 396 -22.22 2.25 -5.05
CA LEU A 396 -21.22 2.20 -6.12
C LEU A 396 -20.50 0.85 -6.25
N LYS A 397 -20.59 -0.03 -5.25
CA LYS A 397 -20.02 -1.38 -5.26
C LYS A 397 -18.52 -1.39 -5.62
N GLU A 398 -18.11 -2.22 -6.60
CA GLU A 398 -16.72 -2.32 -7.07
C GLU A 398 -16.19 -1.03 -7.73
N GLN A 399 -17.08 -0.12 -8.13
CA GLN A 399 -16.68 1.18 -8.68
C GLN A 399 -16.26 2.18 -7.58
N GLN A 400 -16.50 1.87 -6.31
CA GLN A 400 -16.20 2.76 -5.19
C GLN A 400 -14.71 3.02 -5.00
N SER A 401 -13.88 1.98 -5.06
CA SER A 401 -12.47 2.07 -4.66
C SER A 401 -11.70 3.13 -5.45
N HIS A 402 -11.67 3.03 -6.78
CA HIS A 402 -10.92 3.99 -7.60
C HIS A 402 -11.55 5.40 -7.62
N LEU A 403 -12.88 5.52 -7.46
CA LEU A 403 -13.52 6.83 -7.37
C LEU A 403 -13.19 7.53 -6.05
N GLU A 404 -13.10 6.78 -4.95
CA GLU A 404 -12.70 7.28 -3.63
C GLU A 404 -11.25 7.78 -3.64
N GLU A 405 -10.33 7.03 -4.28
CA GLU A 405 -8.95 7.48 -4.48
C GLU A 405 -8.90 8.77 -5.31
N GLY A 406 -9.69 8.85 -6.38
CA GLY A 406 -9.80 10.07 -7.19
C GLY A 406 -10.40 11.24 -6.42
N LYS A 407 -11.36 10.99 -5.52
CA LYS A 407 -11.89 12.02 -4.60
C LYS A 407 -10.79 12.50 -3.65
N ALA A 408 -10.05 11.59 -3.04
CA ALA A 408 -8.99 11.94 -2.10
C ALA A 408 -7.89 12.76 -2.76
N ASP A 409 -7.44 12.38 -3.96
CA ASP A 409 -6.45 13.13 -4.74
C ASP A 409 -6.91 14.56 -5.03
N ILE A 410 -8.12 14.71 -5.57
CA ILE A 410 -8.58 16.03 -6.03
C ILE A 410 -9.00 16.94 -4.88
N LEU A 411 -9.63 16.39 -3.83
CA LEU A 411 -9.98 17.18 -2.65
C LEU A 411 -8.74 17.49 -1.81
N GLY A 412 -7.70 16.65 -1.82
CA GLY A 412 -6.40 16.96 -1.24
C GLY A 412 -5.79 18.22 -1.87
N LEU A 413 -5.76 18.27 -3.20
CA LEU A 413 -5.28 19.45 -3.94
C LEU A 413 -6.17 20.69 -3.69
N TYR A 414 -7.50 20.53 -3.61
CA TYR A 414 -8.43 21.58 -3.22
C TYR A 414 -8.12 22.13 -1.82
N MET A 415 -7.90 21.25 -0.83
CA MET A 415 -7.56 21.65 0.54
C MET A 415 -6.28 22.48 0.58
N VAL A 416 -5.24 22.03 -0.14
CA VAL A 416 -3.97 22.76 -0.29
C VAL A 416 -4.24 24.19 -0.79
N ASN A 417 -5.00 24.34 -1.87
CA ASN A 417 -5.32 25.65 -2.43
C ASN A 417 -6.04 26.56 -1.43
N GLN A 418 -7.02 26.02 -0.70
CA GLN A 418 -7.78 26.78 0.30
C GLN A 418 -6.89 27.22 1.48
N LEU A 419 -5.98 26.34 1.95
CA LEU A 419 -5.07 26.65 3.05
C LEU A 419 -3.98 27.66 2.64
N LEU A 420 -3.51 27.62 1.40
CA LEU A 420 -2.60 28.63 0.83
C LEU A 420 -3.26 30.01 0.76
N GLU A 421 -4.52 30.10 0.29
CA GLU A 421 -5.29 31.35 0.23
C GLU A 421 -5.52 31.97 1.61
N LYS A 422 -5.63 31.13 2.64
CA LYS A 422 -5.76 31.55 4.04
C LYS A 422 -4.42 31.94 4.70
N GLY A 423 -3.28 31.68 4.04
CA GLY A 423 -1.96 31.85 4.62
C GLY A 423 -1.63 30.84 5.74
N GLU A 424 -2.32 29.70 5.78
CA GLU A 424 -2.15 28.64 6.77
C GLU A 424 -1.17 27.56 6.32
N LEU A 425 -0.93 27.46 5.00
CA LEU A 425 0.07 26.62 4.37
C LEU A 425 1.10 27.50 3.66
N GLU A 426 2.37 27.14 3.76
CA GLU A 426 3.48 27.82 3.07
C GLU A 426 3.66 27.24 1.65
N GLY A 427 4.12 28.08 0.72
CA GLY A 427 4.39 27.70 -0.67
C GLY A 427 3.58 28.51 -1.68
N GLN A 428 3.65 28.09 -2.94
CA GLN A 428 2.92 28.70 -4.05
C GLN A 428 2.00 27.65 -4.69
N LYS A 429 0.80 28.06 -5.14
CA LYS A 429 -0.14 27.13 -5.82
C LYS A 429 0.51 26.37 -6.96
N GLU A 430 1.40 27.03 -7.70
CA GLU A 430 2.16 26.49 -8.82
C GLU A 430 3.00 25.27 -8.40
N ASP A 431 3.63 25.33 -7.23
CA ASP A 431 4.46 24.23 -6.71
C ASP A 431 3.60 22.97 -6.50
N PHE A 432 2.44 23.11 -5.92
CA PHE A 432 1.53 21.98 -5.66
C PHE A 432 0.91 21.42 -6.94
N MET A 433 0.50 22.28 -7.88
CA MET A 433 -0.13 21.86 -9.13
C MET A 433 0.86 21.13 -10.07
N VAL A 434 2.09 21.64 -10.22
CA VAL A 434 3.11 20.98 -11.07
C VAL A 434 3.58 19.69 -10.41
N THR A 435 3.81 19.69 -9.10
CA THR A 435 4.19 18.48 -8.36
C THR A 435 3.08 17.42 -8.40
N PHE A 436 1.81 17.82 -8.33
CA PHE A 436 0.68 16.91 -8.48
C PHE A 436 0.67 16.22 -9.85
N LEU A 437 0.85 16.99 -10.94
CA LEU A 437 0.95 16.42 -12.28
C LEU A 437 2.13 15.45 -12.42
N ALA A 438 3.31 15.79 -11.88
CA ALA A 438 4.46 14.89 -11.85
C ALA A 438 4.18 13.62 -11.04
N GLY A 439 3.39 13.72 -9.96
CA GLY A 439 2.91 12.61 -9.15
C GLY A 439 2.04 11.62 -9.93
N ILE A 440 1.19 12.11 -10.83
CA ILE A 440 0.38 11.26 -11.71
C ILE A 440 1.30 10.39 -12.58
N PHE A 441 2.33 10.95 -13.23
CA PHE A 441 3.27 10.16 -14.05
C PHE A 441 3.99 9.08 -13.23
N ARG A 442 4.34 9.37 -11.97
CA ARG A 442 4.93 8.38 -11.08
C ARG A 442 3.97 7.22 -10.79
N SER A 443 2.70 7.52 -10.55
CA SER A 443 1.70 6.52 -10.20
C SER A 443 1.35 5.60 -11.37
N VAL A 444 1.05 6.18 -12.54
CA VAL A 444 0.49 5.42 -13.68
C VAL A 444 1.51 4.58 -14.46
N ARG A 445 2.80 4.72 -14.19
CA ARG A 445 3.83 3.91 -14.88
C ARG A 445 3.77 2.41 -14.54
N PHE A 446 3.05 2.04 -13.47
CA PHE A 446 2.86 0.64 -13.04
C PHE A 446 1.51 0.05 -13.48
N GLY A 447 0.77 0.76 -14.34
CA GLY A 447 -0.50 0.27 -14.86
C GLY A 447 -1.74 0.80 -14.12
N GLU A 448 -2.86 0.15 -14.36
CA GLU A 448 -4.20 0.60 -13.98
C GLU A 448 -4.70 -0.08 -12.69
N SER A 449 -3.95 0.05 -11.59
CA SER A 449 -4.45 -0.25 -10.23
C SER A 449 -5.59 0.73 -9.85
N ALA A 450 -6.21 0.58 -8.68
CA ALA A 450 -7.23 1.53 -8.20
C ALA A 450 -6.71 2.97 -8.21
N HIS A 451 -5.50 3.21 -7.69
CA HIS A 451 -4.82 4.52 -7.77
C HIS A 451 -4.47 4.89 -9.20
N GLY A 452 -4.01 3.94 -10.02
CA GLY A 452 -3.68 4.19 -11.43
C GLY A 452 -4.91 4.65 -12.22
N SER A 453 -6.06 4.00 -12.08
CA SER A 453 -7.32 4.39 -12.71
C SER A 453 -7.80 5.76 -12.22
N ALA A 454 -7.73 6.04 -10.91
CA ALA A 454 -8.06 7.34 -10.33
C ALA A 454 -7.20 8.46 -10.91
N ASN A 455 -5.88 8.26 -10.97
CA ASN A 455 -4.93 9.19 -11.55
C ASN A 455 -5.16 9.40 -13.05
N MET A 456 -5.58 8.36 -13.78
CA MET A 456 -5.91 8.49 -15.21
C MET A 456 -7.21 9.26 -15.43
N ILE A 457 -8.24 9.08 -14.60
CA ILE A 457 -9.45 9.90 -14.64
C ILE A 457 -9.08 11.37 -14.44
N CYS A 458 -8.27 11.68 -13.45
CA CYS A 458 -7.79 13.02 -13.15
C CYS A 458 -7.01 13.61 -14.34
N PHE A 459 -6.00 12.88 -14.86
CA PHE A 459 -5.17 13.30 -15.98
C PHE A 459 -5.99 13.59 -17.25
N ASN A 460 -6.87 12.66 -17.65
CA ASN A 460 -7.66 12.81 -18.87
C ASN A 460 -8.73 13.90 -18.74
N TYR A 461 -9.32 14.08 -17.55
CA TYR A 461 -10.21 15.21 -17.28
C TYR A 461 -9.47 16.55 -17.38
N PHE A 462 -8.30 16.66 -16.78
CA PHE A 462 -7.46 17.85 -16.83
C PHE A 462 -7.00 18.17 -18.26
N LYS A 463 -6.60 17.15 -19.03
CA LYS A 463 -6.23 17.30 -20.45
C LYS A 463 -7.40 17.86 -21.27
N GLU A 464 -8.60 17.33 -21.09
CA GLU A 464 -9.81 17.79 -21.79
C GLU A 464 -10.17 19.25 -21.47
N ARG A 465 -9.95 19.68 -20.22
CA ARG A 465 -10.17 21.06 -19.78
C ARG A 465 -9.02 22.00 -20.10
N GLY A 466 -7.95 21.50 -20.70
CA GLY A 466 -6.76 22.29 -21.05
C GLY A 466 -5.97 22.76 -19.84
N ALA A 467 -6.10 22.06 -18.69
CA ALA A 467 -5.35 22.34 -17.46
C ALA A 467 -3.84 22.20 -17.63
N PHE A 468 -3.41 21.49 -18.64
CA PHE A 468 -2.03 21.42 -19.09
C PHE A 468 -1.95 21.22 -20.61
N LYS A 469 -0.79 21.50 -21.17
CA LYS A 469 -0.47 21.28 -22.58
C LYS A 469 0.71 20.34 -22.69
N ARG A 470 0.69 19.48 -23.70
CA ARG A 470 1.83 18.65 -24.10
C ARG A 470 2.58 19.37 -25.24
N THR A 471 3.89 19.56 -25.06
CA THR A 471 4.76 20.15 -26.10
C THR A 471 5.04 19.14 -27.22
N LYS A 472 5.65 19.60 -28.30
CA LYS A 472 6.06 18.74 -29.44
C LYS A 472 7.12 17.70 -28.99
N GLU A 473 7.95 18.06 -28.04
CA GLU A 473 8.99 17.22 -27.44
C GLU A 473 8.41 16.19 -26.46
N GLY A 474 7.13 16.32 -26.10
CA GLY A 474 6.42 15.43 -25.18
C GLY A 474 6.64 15.78 -23.72
N LYS A 475 6.89 17.05 -23.43
CA LYS A 475 6.88 17.62 -22.08
C LYS A 475 5.55 18.29 -21.79
N TYR A 476 5.24 18.48 -20.51
CA TYR A 476 3.96 18.98 -20.04
C TYR A 476 4.12 20.33 -19.35
N ILE A 477 3.22 21.26 -19.66
CA ILE A 477 3.16 22.62 -19.11
C ILE A 477 1.78 22.83 -18.52
N VAL A 478 1.69 23.14 -17.22
CA VAL A 478 0.44 23.45 -16.50
C VAL A 478 -0.03 24.85 -16.84
N ASP A 479 -1.32 24.99 -17.15
CA ASP A 479 -2.05 26.26 -17.24
C ASP A 479 -2.76 26.46 -15.86
N PHE A 480 -2.16 27.21 -14.97
CA PHE A 480 -2.57 27.31 -13.57
C PHE A 480 -4.03 27.71 -13.37
N PRO A 481 -4.57 28.77 -14.04
CA PRO A 481 -5.98 29.11 -13.90
C PRO A 481 -6.92 27.99 -14.37
N LYS A 482 -6.57 27.29 -15.47
CA LYS A 482 -7.38 26.18 -15.96
C LYS A 482 -7.24 24.93 -15.10
N MET A 483 -6.07 24.71 -14.51
CA MET A 483 -5.84 23.61 -13.54
C MET A 483 -6.74 23.78 -12.32
N GLU A 484 -6.82 25.01 -11.76
CA GLU A 484 -7.71 25.31 -10.64
C GLU A 484 -9.19 25.12 -10.99
N ALA A 485 -9.62 25.62 -12.16
CA ALA A 485 -10.98 25.41 -12.66
C ALA A 485 -11.29 23.92 -12.90
N ALA A 486 -10.34 23.15 -13.43
CA ALA A 486 -10.49 21.72 -13.67
C ALA A 486 -10.52 20.93 -12.35
N MET A 487 -9.72 21.31 -11.34
CA MET A 487 -9.75 20.74 -9.99
C MET A 487 -11.14 20.90 -9.36
N ASN A 488 -11.69 22.11 -9.40
CA ASN A 488 -13.04 22.39 -8.86
C ASN A 488 -14.11 21.60 -9.62
N GLY A 489 -14.05 21.57 -10.95
CA GLY A 489 -15.03 20.83 -11.76
C GLY A 489 -14.95 19.32 -11.60
N LEU A 490 -13.76 18.74 -11.38
CA LEU A 490 -13.62 17.30 -11.09
C LEU A 490 -14.10 16.97 -9.68
N SER A 491 -13.85 17.83 -8.71
CA SER A 491 -14.40 17.72 -7.35
C SER A 491 -15.93 17.68 -7.38
N GLU A 492 -16.57 18.61 -8.11
CA GLU A 492 -18.02 18.65 -8.28
C GLU A 492 -18.54 17.37 -8.95
N LEU A 493 -17.89 16.91 -10.03
CA LEU A 493 -18.29 15.71 -10.74
C LEU A 493 -18.26 14.48 -9.83
N ILE A 494 -17.14 14.24 -9.15
CA ILE A 494 -16.96 13.06 -8.29
C ILE A 494 -17.96 13.09 -7.13
N LEU A 495 -18.09 14.21 -6.40
CA LEU A 495 -19.02 14.31 -5.28
C LEU A 495 -20.48 14.18 -5.71
N THR A 496 -20.83 14.65 -6.91
CA THR A 496 -22.17 14.48 -7.48
C THR A 496 -22.46 13.01 -7.80
N LEU A 497 -21.52 12.30 -8.40
CA LEU A 497 -21.65 10.86 -8.69
C LEU A 497 -21.78 10.04 -7.39
N GLN A 498 -20.95 10.35 -6.38
CA GLN A 498 -21.01 9.71 -5.08
C GLN A 498 -22.35 9.98 -4.38
N GLY A 499 -22.76 11.25 -4.28
CA GLY A 499 -23.97 11.62 -3.60
C GLY A 499 -25.25 11.12 -4.25
N ASN A 500 -25.28 10.94 -5.56
CA ASN A 500 -26.38 10.33 -6.28
C ASN A 500 -26.33 8.78 -6.27
N GLY A 501 -25.25 8.17 -5.78
CA GLY A 501 -25.02 6.72 -5.92
C GLY A 501 -25.16 6.28 -7.38
N ASP A 502 -24.54 7.03 -8.31
CA ASP A 502 -24.65 6.85 -9.75
C ASP A 502 -23.60 5.85 -10.27
N TYR A 503 -23.87 4.57 -10.06
CA TYR A 503 -23.01 3.47 -10.48
C TYR A 503 -22.68 3.53 -11.99
N GLU A 504 -23.70 3.72 -12.85
CA GLU A 504 -23.51 3.74 -14.29
C GLU A 504 -22.72 4.97 -14.74
N GLY A 505 -22.93 6.11 -14.10
CA GLY A 505 -22.13 7.32 -14.32
C GLY A 505 -20.67 7.12 -13.98
N VAL A 506 -20.34 6.47 -12.86
CA VAL A 506 -18.96 6.16 -12.47
C VAL A 506 -18.33 5.16 -13.44
N LYS A 507 -19.01 4.08 -13.78
CA LYS A 507 -18.55 3.09 -14.75
C LYS A 507 -18.21 3.75 -16.09
N LYS A 508 -19.10 4.58 -16.61
CA LYS A 508 -18.87 5.35 -17.84
C LYS A 508 -17.67 6.30 -17.73
N LEU A 509 -17.50 6.98 -16.60
CA LEU A 509 -16.35 7.87 -16.36
C LEU A 509 -15.04 7.07 -16.41
N THR A 510 -15.00 5.91 -15.77
CA THR A 510 -13.84 5.01 -15.75
C THR A 510 -13.53 4.47 -17.15
N GLU A 511 -14.54 3.97 -17.88
CA GLU A 511 -14.38 3.49 -19.26
C GLU A 511 -13.86 4.57 -20.21
N GLN A 512 -14.27 5.82 -20.02
CA GLN A 512 -13.86 6.92 -20.88
C GLN A 512 -12.53 7.55 -20.50
N LYS A 513 -12.19 7.58 -19.20
CA LYS A 513 -11.05 8.37 -18.70
C LYS A 513 -10.06 7.57 -17.82
N GLY A 514 -10.39 6.35 -17.40
CA GLY A 514 -9.57 5.55 -16.50
C GLY A 514 -8.36 4.87 -17.16
N HIS A 515 -8.07 5.15 -18.43
CA HIS A 515 -7.08 4.39 -19.20
C HIS A 515 -5.92 5.23 -19.73
N ILE A 516 -4.75 4.61 -19.85
CA ILE A 516 -3.54 5.21 -20.40
C ILE A 516 -3.69 5.31 -21.93
N SER A 517 -3.64 6.53 -22.46
CA SER A 517 -3.66 6.74 -23.90
C SER A 517 -2.35 6.30 -24.58
N LYS A 518 -2.40 5.93 -25.86
CA LYS A 518 -1.20 5.59 -26.63
C LYS A 518 -0.15 6.72 -26.67
N GLU A 519 -0.57 7.97 -26.58
CA GLU A 519 0.32 9.13 -26.51
C GLU A 519 1.03 9.18 -25.16
N LEU A 520 0.29 9.04 -24.06
CA LEU A 520 0.86 9.01 -22.72
C LEU A 520 1.79 7.80 -22.53
N GLN A 521 1.40 6.62 -23.05
CA GLN A 521 2.27 5.43 -22.98
C GLN A 521 3.64 5.68 -23.61
N LYS A 522 3.71 6.34 -24.77
CA LYS A 522 4.99 6.71 -25.39
C LYS A 522 5.84 7.65 -24.52
N ASP A 523 5.19 8.51 -23.73
CA ASP A 523 5.92 9.39 -22.82
C ASP A 523 6.38 8.63 -21.56
N LEU A 524 5.57 7.70 -21.07
CA LEU A 524 5.98 6.79 -19.97
C LEU A 524 7.13 5.86 -20.39
N ASP A 525 7.15 5.40 -21.64
CA ASP A 525 8.24 4.57 -22.19
C ASP A 525 9.58 5.32 -22.16
N LYS A 526 9.58 6.67 -22.27
CA LYS A 526 10.80 7.49 -22.12
C LYS A 526 11.39 7.40 -20.71
N LEU A 527 10.54 7.24 -19.67
CA LEU A 527 10.99 7.10 -18.29
C LEU A 527 11.82 5.83 -18.11
N LYS A 528 11.36 4.72 -18.69
CA LYS A 528 12.11 3.46 -18.72
C LYS A 528 13.43 3.60 -19.49
N ALA A 529 13.38 4.24 -20.66
CA ALA A 529 14.58 4.49 -21.47
C ALA A 529 15.59 5.42 -20.77
N ALA A 530 15.12 6.31 -19.90
CA ALA A 530 15.98 7.19 -19.08
C ALA A 530 16.58 6.49 -17.86
N GLY A 531 16.27 5.21 -17.64
CA GLY A 531 16.80 4.43 -16.52
C GLY A 531 16.30 4.88 -15.14
N ILE A 532 15.09 5.46 -15.08
CA ILE A 532 14.49 5.89 -13.81
C ILE A 532 14.12 4.66 -13.00
N PRO A 533 14.55 4.57 -11.73
CA PRO A 533 14.29 3.41 -10.89
C PRO A 533 12.79 3.12 -10.73
N ASP A 534 12.41 1.85 -10.67
CA ASP A 534 11.04 1.44 -10.40
C ASP A 534 10.67 1.72 -8.93
N ASP A 535 11.56 1.40 -7.99
CA ASP A 535 11.42 1.77 -6.58
C ASP A 535 12.79 1.94 -5.90
N ILE A 536 12.81 2.04 -4.59
CA ILE A 536 13.99 2.19 -3.74
C ILE A 536 14.16 0.99 -2.84
N ILE A 537 15.41 0.73 -2.45
CA ILE A 537 15.79 -0.15 -1.34
C ILE A 537 16.62 0.61 -0.34
N PHE A 538 16.59 0.19 0.92
CA PHE A 538 17.29 0.89 1.98
C PHE A 538 18.53 0.15 2.46
N GLU A 539 19.66 0.88 2.54
CA GLU A 539 20.70 0.56 3.51
C GLU A 539 20.21 1.05 4.86
N GLN A 540 19.99 0.14 5.82
CA GLN A 540 19.37 0.45 7.10
C GLN A 540 20.02 -0.29 8.26
N GLY A 541 19.68 0.10 9.47
CA GLY A 541 20.10 -0.56 10.71
C GLY A 541 21.05 0.27 11.54
N VAL A 542 21.45 -0.28 12.68
CA VAL A 542 22.19 0.39 13.75
C VAL A 542 23.45 1.13 13.24
N LYS A 543 24.23 0.47 12.36
CA LYS A 543 25.46 1.08 11.80
C LYS A 543 25.17 2.28 10.90
N VAL A 544 24.08 2.26 10.16
CA VAL A 544 23.67 3.36 9.27
C VAL A 544 23.27 4.57 10.09
N LEU A 545 22.60 4.34 11.23
CA LEU A 545 22.17 5.38 12.16
C LEU A 545 23.30 5.92 13.07
N GLY A 546 24.46 5.27 13.07
CA GLY A 546 25.59 5.66 13.95
C GLY A 546 25.34 5.33 15.43
N LEU A 547 24.55 4.28 15.71
CA LEU A 547 24.19 3.81 17.05
C LEU A 547 25.06 2.61 17.49
#